data_c7da172ed1aefa63456208bb5834471b
#
_entry.id   c7da172ed1aefa63456208bb5834471b
#
_cell.length_a   1.000
_cell.length_b   1.000
_cell.length_c   1.000
_cell.angle_alpha   90.00
_cell.angle_beta   90.00
_cell.angle_gamma   90.00
#
_symmetry.space_group_name_H-M   'P 1'
#
loop_
_entity.id
_entity.type
_entity.pdbx_description
1 polymer ?
#
loop_
_entity_poly.entity_id
_entity_poly.type
_entity_poly.pdbx_seq_one_letter_code
_entity_poly.pdbx_strand_id
1 'polypeptide(L)'
;MKRKTNKILLLLTTMVLSAGSVYSQEDNGPIISFEENKFSFDTIARNSNGEHNFFFVNAGSEPLLITSAFSSCGCVVPEFPKQPILPGEKSSIKVKYNTNIVGDFTKVIVVKSNDKEKPKSILRGLL
;
A
#
# COMPACT_ATOMS: atom_id res chain seq x y z
N MET A 1 -41.18 14.56 50.93
CA MET A 1 -39.69 14.47 50.83
C MET A 1 -39.15 13.32 49.96
N LYS A 2 -39.91 12.26 49.80
CA LYS A 2 -39.44 11.11 48.97
C LYS A 2 -39.47 11.33 47.43
N ARG A 3 -40.12 12.39 46.94
CA ARG A 3 -40.23 12.67 45.49
C ARG A 3 -39.08 13.50 44.89
N LYS A 4 -38.27 14.16 45.71
CA LYS A 4 -37.16 15.00 45.23
C LYS A 4 -35.89 14.19 44.94
N THR A 5 -35.67 13.12 45.67
CA THR A 5 -34.51 12.24 45.49
C THR A 5 -34.56 11.42 44.18
N ASN A 6 -35.79 11.03 43.74
CA ASN A 6 -35.92 10.27 42.48
C ASN A 6 -35.67 11.10 41.24
N LYS A 7 -35.92 12.42 41.28
CA LYS A 7 -35.61 13.30 40.12
C LYS A 7 -34.13 13.56 39.97
N ILE A 8 -33.41 13.67 41.09
CA ILE A 8 -31.95 13.86 41.07
C ILE A 8 -31.26 12.57 40.64
N LEU A 9 -31.74 11.42 41.08
CA LEU A 9 -31.22 10.09 40.66
C LEU A 9 -31.50 9.83 39.18
N LEU A 10 -32.67 10.26 38.67
CA LEU A 10 -33.03 10.13 37.26
C LEU A 10 -32.16 11.03 36.34
N LEU A 11 -31.80 12.23 36.83
CA LEU A 11 -30.92 13.16 36.11
C LEU A 11 -29.46 12.70 36.09
N LEU A 12 -29.01 12.02 37.14
CA LEU A 12 -27.67 11.44 37.19
C LEU A 12 -27.52 10.21 36.29
N THR A 13 -28.59 9.43 36.09
CA THR A 13 -28.55 8.27 35.18
C THR A 13 -28.59 8.65 33.71
N THR A 14 -29.17 9.80 33.34
CA THR A 14 -29.19 10.25 31.94
C THR A 14 -27.87 10.90 31.51
N MET A 15 -27.03 11.32 32.45
CA MET A 15 -25.73 11.96 32.14
C MET A 15 -24.61 10.94 31.84
N VAL A 16 -24.79 9.66 32.18
CA VAL A 16 -23.78 8.61 31.98
C VAL A 16 -23.85 7.97 30.58
N LEU A 17 -24.97 8.15 29.85
CA LEU A 17 -25.13 7.54 28.52
C LEU A 17 -24.58 8.38 27.35
N SER A 18 -24.01 9.55 27.58
CA SER A 18 -23.42 10.39 26.55
C SER A 18 -21.88 10.32 26.50
N ALA A 19 -21.28 9.27 27.07
CA ALA A 19 -19.90 8.91 26.76
C ALA A 19 -19.85 8.39 25.33
N GLY A 20 -19.90 9.33 24.38
CA GLY A 20 -19.63 9.00 22.97
C GLY A 20 -18.31 8.26 22.89
N SER A 21 -18.33 7.09 22.31
CA SER A 21 -17.12 6.35 21.99
C SER A 21 -16.26 7.26 21.12
N VAL A 22 -15.22 7.83 21.69
CA VAL A 22 -14.17 8.49 20.94
C VAL A 22 -13.44 7.36 20.24
N TYR A 23 -13.84 7.07 19.00
CA TYR A 23 -13.04 6.23 18.13
C TYR A 23 -11.77 7.03 17.83
N SER A 24 -10.69 6.67 18.51
CA SER A 24 -9.35 7.10 18.12
C SER A 24 -9.08 6.45 16.76
N GLN A 25 -9.14 7.24 15.69
CA GLN A 25 -8.58 6.82 14.43
C GLN A 25 -7.08 6.80 14.63
N GLU A 26 -6.49 5.62 14.64
CA GLU A 26 -5.04 5.48 14.54
C GLU A 26 -4.62 6.11 13.21
N ASP A 27 -3.90 7.20 13.30
CA ASP A 27 -3.28 7.84 12.16
C ASP A 27 -2.03 7.04 11.78
N ASN A 28 -2.25 6.05 10.94
CA ASN A 28 -1.18 5.14 10.50
C ASN A 28 -0.35 5.73 9.33
N GLY A 29 -0.62 6.97 8.90
CA GLY A 29 0.04 7.57 7.76
C GLY A 29 -0.22 6.84 6.44
N PRO A 30 0.58 7.10 5.39
CA PRO A 30 0.52 6.34 4.14
C PRO A 30 1.18 4.98 4.32
N ILE A 31 0.53 3.91 3.85
CA ILE A 31 1.03 2.53 3.92
C ILE A 31 0.91 1.87 2.55
N ILE A 32 2.04 1.43 1.99
CA ILE A 32 2.05 0.66 0.75
C ILE A 32 1.94 -0.84 1.05
N SER A 33 0.91 -1.48 0.50
CA SER A 33 0.68 -2.92 0.62
C SER A 33 0.61 -3.56 -0.76
N PHE A 34 1.63 -4.34 -1.12
CA PHE A 34 1.66 -5.09 -2.36
C PHE A 34 0.88 -6.40 -2.24
N GLU A 35 0.13 -6.77 -3.28
CA GLU A 35 -0.53 -8.08 -3.38
C GLU A 35 0.50 -9.21 -3.54
N GLU A 36 1.55 -8.95 -4.31
CA GLU A 36 2.71 -9.82 -4.49
C GLU A 36 3.99 -9.00 -4.57
N ASN A 37 5.08 -9.54 -4.09
CA ASN A 37 6.40 -8.93 -4.20
C ASN A 37 7.38 -9.74 -5.06
N LYS A 38 6.89 -10.84 -5.63
CA LYS A 38 7.67 -11.77 -6.46
C LYS A 38 6.79 -12.29 -7.61
N PHE A 39 7.32 -12.25 -8.80
CA PHE A 39 6.69 -12.78 -9.99
C PHE A 39 7.69 -13.58 -10.82
N SER A 40 7.24 -14.65 -11.45
CA SER A 40 8.02 -15.47 -12.37
C SER A 40 7.30 -15.63 -13.70
N PHE A 41 8.01 -15.43 -14.79
CA PHE A 41 7.50 -15.73 -16.12
C PHE A 41 7.59 -17.23 -16.48
N ASP A 42 8.13 -18.08 -15.61
CA ASP A 42 8.42 -19.52 -15.83
C ASP A 42 9.23 -19.79 -17.12
N THR A 43 8.60 -19.59 -18.25
CA THR A 43 9.23 -19.64 -19.57
C THR A 43 8.70 -18.51 -20.43
N ILE A 44 9.58 -17.60 -20.84
CA ILE A 44 9.23 -16.49 -21.73
C ILE A 44 9.95 -16.62 -23.06
N ALA A 45 9.21 -16.48 -24.16
CA ALA A 45 9.81 -16.51 -25.49
C ALA A 45 10.61 -15.24 -25.75
N ARG A 46 11.73 -15.38 -26.45
CA ARG A 46 12.52 -14.24 -26.94
C ARG A 46 11.65 -13.30 -27.77
N ASN A 47 11.82 -11.99 -27.60
CA ASN A 47 11.03 -10.93 -28.26
C ASN A 47 9.53 -10.94 -27.90
N SER A 48 9.12 -11.66 -26.87
CA SER A 48 7.74 -11.61 -26.38
C SER A 48 7.49 -10.41 -25.45
N ASN A 49 6.23 -10.20 -25.07
CA ASN A 49 5.86 -9.17 -24.11
C ASN A 49 6.34 -9.56 -22.69
N GLY A 50 7.32 -8.85 -22.17
CA GLY A 50 7.87 -9.00 -20.82
C GLY A 50 7.28 -8.02 -19.81
N GLU A 51 6.02 -7.62 -19.96
CA GLU A 51 5.36 -6.70 -19.04
C GLU A 51 4.66 -7.43 -17.89
N HIS A 52 4.80 -6.88 -16.69
CA HIS A 52 4.08 -7.32 -15.49
C HIS A 52 3.68 -6.12 -14.63
N ASN A 53 2.53 -6.21 -13.98
CA ASN A 53 2.04 -5.20 -13.04
C ASN A 53 2.06 -5.75 -11.61
N PHE A 54 2.85 -5.14 -10.74
CA PHE A 54 2.78 -5.38 -9.31
C PHE A 54 1.71 -4.47 -8.71
N PHE A 55 0.57 -5.04 -8.38
CA PHE A 55 -0.54 -4.31 -7.77
C PHE A 55 -0.30 -4.04 -6.30
N PHE A 56 -0.71 -2.87 -5.86
CA PHE A 56 -0.67 -2.46 -4.46
C PHE A 56 -1.88 -1.61 -4.10
N VAL A 57 -2.14 -1.50 -2.82
CA VAL A 57 -3.18 -0.65 -2.23
C VAL A 57 -2.55 0.26 -1.19
N ASN A 58 -3.07 1.48 -1.07
CA ASN A 58 -2.78 2.31 0.09
C ASN A 58 -3.63 1.83 1.26
N ALA A 59 -3.02 1.07 2.16
CA ALA A 59 -3.66 0.54 3.37
C ALA A 59 -3.61 1.51 4.55
N GLY A 60 -3.07 2.72 4.34
CA GLY A 60 -2.95 3.75 5.36
C GLY A 60 -4.13 4.70 5.41
N SER A 61 -4.00 5.74 6.24
CA SER A 61 -4.99 6.79 6.46
C SER A 61 -4.68 8.11 5.74
N GLU A 62 -3.48 8.24 5.17
CA GLU A 62 -3.01 9.40 4.43
C GLU A 62 -2.68 9.05 2.96
N PRO A 63 -2.66 10.05 2.06
CA PRO A 63 -2.27 9.83 0.67
C PRO A 63 -0.85 9.24 0.55
N LEU A 64 -0.73 8.18 -0.25
CA LEU A 64 0.52 7.50 -0.55
C LEU A 64 1.13 8.08 -1.82
N LEU A 65 2.39 8.47 -1.77
CA LEU A 65 3.15 8.96 -2.91
C LEU A 65 4.32 8.05 -3.21
N ILE A 66 4.38 7.54 -4.45
CA ILE A 66 5.56 6.84 -4.94
C ILE A 66 6.56 7.90 -5.43
N THR A 67 7.74 7.91 -4.82
CA THR A 67 8.78 8.92 -5.12
C THR A 67 9.74 8.46 -6.20
N SER A 68 10.04 7.18 -6.25
CA SER A 68 10.86 6.58 -7.30
C SER A 68 10.69 5.06 -7.40
N ALA A 69 10.98 4.52 -8.58
CA ALA A 69 11.12 3.10 -8.80
C ALA A 69 12.31 2.88 -9.75
N PHE A 70 13.21 1.98 -9.39
CA PHE A 70 14.40 1.69 -10.21
C PHE A 70 14.82 0.24 -10.07
N SER A 71 15.50 -0.24 -11.08
CA SER A 71 16.11 -1.58 -11.10
C SER A 71 17.63 -1.47 -10.98
N SER A 72 18.27 -2.54 -10.53
CA SER A 72 19.73 -2.68 -10.46
C SER A 72 20.41 -2.76 -11.84
N CYS A 73 19.63 -2.97 -12.91
CA CYS A 73 20.12 -2.98 -14.29
C CYS A 73 19.17 -2.24 -15.23
N GLY A 74 19.67 -1.76 -16.39
CA GLY A 74 18.87 -1.15 -17.45
C GLY A 74 17.98 -2.12 -18.25
N CYS A 75 17.98 -3.40 -17.91
CA CYS A 75 17.18 -4.45 -18.56
C CYS A 75 15.71 -4.50 -18.06
N VAL A 76 15.39 -3.75 -17.02
CA VAL A 76 14.05 -3.60 -16.47
C VAL A 76 13.73 -2.12 -16.34
N VAL A 77 12.61 -1.72 -16.90
CA VAL A 77 12.12 -0.35 -16.83
C VAL A 77 10.83 -0.33 -16.00
N PRO A 78 10.88 0.16 -14.75
CA PRO A 78 9.68 0.33 -13.94
C PRO A 78 8.98 1.64 -14.27
N GLU A 79 7.65 1.58 -14.35
CA GLU A 79 6.75 2.74 -14.43
C GLU A 79 5.87 2.78 -13.19
N PHE A 80 5.66 3.96 -12.64
CA PHE A 80 4.88 4.14 -11.41
C PHE A 80 3.95 5.35 -11.49
N PRO A 81 2.83 5.35 -10.74
CA PRO A 81 1.91 6.48 -10.72
C PRO A 81 2.57 7.73 -10.14
N LYS A 82 2.38 8.87 -10.81
CA LYS A 82 2.89 10.19 -10.37
C LYS A 82 1.91 10.91 -9.45
N GLN A 83 0.64 10.51 -9.47
CA GLN A 83 -0.40 11.06 -8.63
C GLN A 83 -0.42 10.40 -7.25
N PRO A 84 -0.78 11.13 -6.18
CA PRO A 84 -1.02 10.52 -4.88
C PRO A 84 -2.13 9.46 -4.94
N ILE A 85 -1.92 8.35 -4.27
CA ILE A 85 -2.89 7.26 -4.13
C ILE A 85 -3.63 7.46 -2.81
N LEU A 86 -4.94 7.68 -2.87
CA LEU A 86 -5.77 7.93 -1.69
C LEU A 86 -5.91 6.68 -0.82
N PRO A 87 -6.23 6.82 0.47
CA PRO A 87 -6.49 5.68 1.35
C PRO A 87 -7.53 4.72 0.77
N GLY A 88 -7.18 3.41 0.74
CA GLY A 88 -8.02 2.36 0.15
C GLY A 88 -7.96 2.25 -1.37
N GLU A 89 -7.29 3.15 -2.06
CA GLU A 89 -7.15 3.15 -3.51
C GLU A 89 -6.07 2.14 -3.95
N LYS A 90 -6.36 1.46 -5.07
CA LYS A 90 -5.46 0.48 -5.69
C LYS A 90 -4.71 1.12 -6.87
N SER A 91 -3.45 0.76 -7.03
CA SER A 91 -2.62 1.14 -8.17
C SER A 91 -1.61 0.03 -8.51
N SER A 92 -0.69 0.29 -9.42
CA SER A 92 0.33 -0.69 -9.79
C SER A 92 1.67 -0.07 -10.17
N ILE A 93 2.72 -0.84 -9.99
CA ILE A 93 4.03 -0.62 -10.60
C ILE A 93 4.13 -1.53 -11.82
N LYS A 94 4.15 -0.94 -13.00
CA LYS A 94 4.33 -1.67 -14.25
C LYS A 94 5.83 -1.85 -14.50
N VAL A 95 6.26 -3.06 -14.75
CA VAL A 95 7.64 -3.38 -15.10
C VAL A 95 7.71 -4.00 -16.48
N LYS A 96 8.72 -3.61 -17.25
CA LYS A 96 8.98 -4.14 -18.56
C LYS A 96 10.39 -4.73 -18.62
N TYR A 97 10.46 -6.03 -18.85
CA TYR A 97 11.72 -6.77 -18.97
C TYR A 97 12.16 -6.84 -20.41
N ASN A 98 13.48 -6.74 -20.63
CA ASN A 98 14.05 -6.97 -21.95
C ASN A 98 14.13 -8.48 -22.23
N THR A 99 13.18 -9.00 -23.00
CA THR A 99 13.06 -10.42 -23.34
C THR A 99 14.07 -10.89 -24.41
N ASN A 100 14.93 -10.00 -24.93
CA ASN A 100 16.04 -10.36 -25.80
C ASN A 100 17.21 -11.01 -25.05
N ILE A 101 17.26 -10.84 -23.74
CA ILE A 101 18.27 -11.44 -22.88
C ILE A 101 17.84 -12.87 -22.58
N VAL A 102 18.72 -13.82 -22.90
CA VAL A 102 18.50 -15.27 -22.69
C VAL A 102 19.17 -15.71 -21.39
N GLY A 103 18.47 -16.52 -20.60
CA GLY A 103 18.97 -17.13 -19.38
C GLY A 103 18.09 -16.87 -18.15
N ASP A 104 18.29 -17.67 -17.11
CA ASP A 104 17.60 -17.54 -15.84
C ASP A 104 18.23 -16.40 -15.03
N PHE A 105 17.46 -15.39 -14.70
CA PHE A 105 17.94 -14.32 -13.83
C PHE A 105 16.85 -13.72 -12.96
N THR A 106 17.25 -13.34 -11.77
CA THR A 106 16.38 -12.60 -10.85
C THR A 106 16.70 -11.11 -10.95
N LYS A 107 15.69 -10.29 -11.18
CA LYS A 107 15.80 -8.84 -11.18
C LYS A 107 15.10 -8.26 -9.97
N VAL A 108 15.74 -7.25 -9.39
CA VAL A 108 15.23 -6.54 -8.21
C VAL A 108 14.83 -5.13 -8.63
N ILE A 109 13.61 -4.77 -8.29
CA ILE A 109 13.06 -3.42 -8.46
C ILE A 109 12.89 -2.83 -7.06
N VAL A 110 13.46 -1.66 -6.83
CA VAL A 110 13.31 -0.91 -5.58
C VAL A 110 12.29 0.19 -5.80
N VAL A 111 11.21 0.15 -5.04
CA VAL A 111 10.15 1.18 -5.02
C VAL A 111 10.31 2.00 -3.76
N LYS A 112 10.44 3.31 -3.90
CA LYS A 112 10.48 4.26 -2.78
C LYS A 112 9.15 5.02 -2.69
N SER A 113 8.68 5.18 -1.47
CA SER A 113 7.45 5.89 -1.17
C SER A 113 7.58 6.74 0.11
N ASN A 114 6.54 7.51 0.41
CA ASN A 114 6.43 8.26 1.66
C ASN A 114 5.89 7.42 2.84
N ASP A 115 5.78 6.11 2.69
CA ASP A 115 5.51 5.20 3.80
C ASP A 115 6.64 5.30 4.84
N LYS A 116 6.30 5.68 6.06
CA LYS A 116 7.28 5.93 7.14
C LYS A 116 7.90 4.66 7.68
N GLU A 117 7.15 3.56 7.69
CA GLU A 117 7.63 2.27 8.19
C GLU A 117 8.39 1.49 7.11
N LYS A 118 7.90 1.57 5.87
CA LYS A 118 8.48 0.88 4.71
C LYS A 118 8.78 1.84 3.57
N PRO A 119 9.75 2.77 3.77
CA PRO A 119 10.07 3.75 2.73
C PRO A 119 10.63 3.12 1.45
N LYS A 120 11.05 1.85 1.53
CA LYS A 120 11.55 1.06 0.40
C LYS A 120 10.85 -0.29 0.36
N SER A 121 10.22 -0.60 -0.76
CA SER A 121 9.68 -1.92 -1.07
C SER A 121 10.53 -2.58 -2.15
N ILE A 122 10.74 -3.89 -2.02
CA ILE A 122 11.57 -4.66 -2.95
C ILE A 122 10.67 -5.64 -3.69
N LEU A 123 10.62 -5.48 -5.02
CA LEU A 123 9.92 -6.38 -5.92
C LEU A 123 10.95 -7.24 -6.67
N ARG A 124 10.63 -8.50 -6.90
CA ARG A 124 11.51 -9.45 -7.57
C ARG A 124 10.82 -10.08 -8.77
N GLY A 125 11.46 -9.98 -9.92
CA GLY A 125 11.06 -10.67 -11.13
C GLY A 125 12.04 -11.79 -11.47
N LEU A 126 11.52 -12.95 -11.78
CA LEU A 126 12.26 -14.13 -12.25
C LEU A 126 11.96 -14.34 -13.73
N LEU A 127 12.98 -14.52 -14.53
CA LEU A 127 12.92 -14.84 -15.96
C LEU A 127 13.57 -16.17 -16.23
#